data_8be4b0bbc6b28c80417950e801a0afd4
#
_entry.id   8be4b0bbc6b28c80417950e801a0afd4
#
_cell.length_a   1.000
_cell.length_b   1.000
_cell.length_c   1.000
_cell.angle_alpha   90.00
_cell.angle_beta   90.00
_cell.angle_gamma   90.00
#
_symmetry.space_group_name_H-M   'P 1'
#
loop_
_entity.id
_entity.type
_entity.pdbx_description
1 polymer ?
#
loop_
_entity_poly.entity_id
_entity_poly.type
_entity_poly.pdbx_seq_one_letter_code
_entity_poly.pdbx_strand_id
1 'polypeptide(L)'
;MTILIGNAPCSWGVEFAKDERNPAWTTVLDECAEAGYRGIELGPVGFMPEDPDVLGPALESRNLALIGGVVFRAFHDPEKWEDTLDGSVRTCKALKAHGAKHLVLIDSISDRRAPTAGRPEEAEQMDDAEWAGFVERIRTIARMGTEE
;
A
#
# COMPACT_ATOMS: atom_id res chain seq x y z
N MET A 1 -28.12 5.81 6.71
CA MET A 1 -26.73 5.31 6.64
C MET A 1 -26.01 6.15 5.61
N THR A 2 -24.95 6.87 5.97
CA THR A 2 -24.18 7.69 5.02
C THR A 2 -23.00 6.87 4.54
N ILE A 3 -22.88 6.73 3.21
CA ILE A 3 -21.71 6.09 2.60
C ILE A 3 -20.61 7.14 2.48
N LEU A 4 -19.44 6.85 3.02
CA LEU A 4 -18.24 7.66 2.84
C LEU A 4 -17.40 7.02 1.73
N ILE A 5 -16.88 7.84 0.84
CA ILE A 5 -16.07 7.41 -0.29
C ILE A 5 -14.64 7.90 -0.08
N GLY A 6 -13.69 7.02 -0.29
CA GLY A 6 -12.26 7.32 -0.30
C GLY A 6 -11.61 7.08 -1.65
N ASN A 7 -10.37 7.52 -1.79
CA ASN A 7 -9.55 7.31 -2.98
C ASN A 7 -8.12 6.92 -2.56
N ALA A 8 -7.26 6.64 -3.52
CA ALA A 8 -5.87 6.27 -3.30
C ALA A 8 -4.93 7.08 -4.21
N PRO A 9 -3.69 7.38 -3.80
CA PRO A 9 -2.74 8.16 -4.58
C PRO A 9 -2.46 7.61 -5.99
N CYS A 10 -2.68 6.33 -6.23
CA CYS A 10 -2.57 5.72 -7.57
C CYS A 10 -3.52 6.36 -8.60
N SER A 11 -4.63 6.97 -8.17
CA SER A 11 -5.52 7.75 -9.08
C SER A 11 -4.85 9.00 -9.63
N TRP A 12 -3.76 9.45 -9.03
CA TRP A 12 -2.88 10.54 -9.49
C TRP A 12 -1.59 10.02 -10.14
N GLY A 13 -1.52 8.72 -10.45
CA GLY A 13 -0.36 8.08 -11.07
C GLY A 13 0.77 7.76 -10.08
N VAL A 14 0.53 7.83 -8.77
CA VAL A 14 1.53 7.53 -7.74
C VAL A 14 1.61 6.02 -7.52
N GLU A 15 2.53 5.36 -8.21
CA GLU A 15 2.79 3.92 -8.06
C GLU A 15 4.00 3.64 -7.15
N PHE A 16 5.01 4.49 -7.21
CA PHE A 16 6.24 4.39 -6.43
C PHE A 16 6.49 5.69 -5.67
N ALA A 17 6.98 5.60 -4.43
CA ALA A 17 7.17 6.76 -3.58
C ALA A 17 8.15 7.81 -4.14
N LYS A 18 9.19 7.35 -4.85
CA LYS A 18 10.28 8.17 -5.38
C LYS A 18 10.28 8.21 -6.91
N ASP A 19 9.16 8.62 -7.49
CA ASP A 19 9.09 8.91 -8.92
C ASP A 19 9.02 10.43 -9.12
N GLU A 20 9.91 10.97 -9.95
CA GLU A 20 9.97 12.42 -10.23
C GLU A 20 8.70 12.97 -10.89
N ARG A 21 7.87 12.10 -11.45
CA ARG A 21 6.59 12.45 -12.05
C ARG A 21 5.46 12.55 -11.04
N ASN A 22 5.68 12.12 -9.80
CA ASN A 22 4.66 12.20 -8.79
C ASN A 22 4.27 13.65 -8.51
N PRO A 23 2.97 13.95 -8.36
CA PRO A 23 2.55 15.22 -7.80
C PRO A 23 3.03 15.34 -6.33
N ALA A 24 3.06 16.55 -5.82
CA ALA A 24 3.27 16.74 -4.39
C ALA A 24 2.16 16.02 -3.60
N TRP A 25 2.50 15.36 -2.50
CA TRP A 25 1.52 14.66 -1.68
C TRP A 25 0.41 15.59 -1.15
N THR A 26 0.75 16.85 -0.89
CA THR A 26 -0.23 17.88 -0.50
C THR A 26 -1.25 18.19 -1.60
N THR A 27 -0.81 18.23 -2.86
CA THR A 27 -1.69 18.39 -4.02
C THR A 27 -2.69 17.24 -4.12
N VAL A 28 -2.23 16.01 -3.90
CA VAL A 28 -3.11 14.82 -3.88
C VAL A 28 -4.17 14.93 -2.79
N LEU A 29 -3.80 15.41 -1.58
CA LEU A 29 -4.76 15.62 -0.50
C LEU A 29 -5.75 16.75 -0.82
N ASP A 30 -5.28 17.86 -1.40
CA ASP A 30 -6.14 18.99 -1.77
C ASP A 30 -7.19 18.57 -2.79
N GLU A 31 -6.77 17.97 -3.90
CA GLU A 31 -7.66 17.53 -4.96
C GLU A 31 -8.60 16.40 -4.51
N CYS A 32 -8.13 15.51 -3.63
CA CYS A 32 -8.96 14.47 -3.02
C CYS A 32 -10.12 15.09 -2.21
N ALA A 33 -9.82 16.10 -1.40
CA ALA A 33 -10.82 16.80 -0.61
C ALA A 33 -11.77 17.63 -1.48
N GLU A 34 -11.25 18.35 -2.49
CA GLU A 34 -12.04 19.15 -3.45
C GLU A 34 -13.01 18.28 -4.26
N ALA A 35 -12.57 17.08 -4.64
CA ALA A 35 -13.44 16.09 -5.32
C ALA A 35 -14.55 15.52 -4.42
N GLY A 36 -14.56 15.86 -3.13
CA GLY A 36 -15.59 15.44 -2.18
C GLY A 36 -15.35 14.11 -1.48
N TYR A 37 -14.18 13.49 -1.65
CA TYR A 37 -13.78 12.31 -0.87
C TYR A 37 -13.67 12.65 0.62
N ARG A 38 -13.82 11.62 1.45
CA ARG A 38 -13.71 11.72 2.91
C ARG A 38 -12.64 10.79 3.47
N GLY A 39 -11.99 10.02 2.62
CA GLY A 39 -10.91 9.13 2.97
C GLY A 39 -9.86 9.06 1.87
N ILE A 40 -8.63 8.76 2.26
CA ILE A 40 -7.53 8.51 1.35
C ILE A 40 -6.68 7.35 1.88
N GLU A 41 -6.15 6.53 1.00
CA GLU A 41 -5.12 5.57 1.35
C GLU A 41 -3.74 6.22 1.44
N LEU A 42 -2.84 5.61 2.21
CA LEU A 42 -1.46 6.10 2.38
C LEU A 42 -0.67 6.16 1.06
N GLY A 43 -1.03 5.30 0.10
CA GLY A 43 -0.20 5.07 -1.08
C GLY A 43 1.09 4.31 -0.74
N PRO A 44 2.09 4.32 -1.63
CA PRO A 44 3.37 3.68 -1.37
C PRO A 44 4.08 4.38 -0.21
N VAL A 45 4.56 3.59 0.77
CA VAL A 45 5.24 4.11 1.96
C VAL A 45 6.43 5.00 1.57
N GLY A 46 6.48 6.20 2.16
CA GLY A 46 7.47 7.23 1.82
C GLY A 46 7.02 8.24 0.75
N PHE A 47 5.81 8.10 0.18
CA PHE A 47 5.18 9.14 -0.63
C PHE A 47 4.60 10.26 0.24
N MET A 48 3.75 9.89 1.19
CA MET A 48 3.30 10.82 2.24
C MET A 48 4.29 10.82 3.41
N PRO A 49 4.34 11.87 4.22
CA PRO A 49 5.14 11.89 5.44
C PRO A 49 4.79 10.72 6.36
N GLU A 50 5.83 10.05 6.90
CA GLU A 50 5.64 8.99 7.89
C GLU A 50 5.50 9.55 9.31
N ASP A 51 5.85 10.82 9.50
CA ASP A 51 5.68 11.52 10.76
C ASP A 51 4.18 11.84 10.98
N PRO A 52 3.55 11.27 12.02
CA PRO A 52 2.14 11.50 12.30
C PRO A 52 1.82 12.95 12.68
N ASP A 53 2.80 13.68 13.23
CA ASP A 53 2.63 15.10 13.59
C ASP A 53 2.63 16.01 12.35
N VAL A 54 3.06 15.49 11.21
CA VAL A 54 2.98 16.19 9.90
C VAL A 54 1.75 15.75 9.11
N LEU A 55 1.55 14.44 8.98
CA LEU A 55 0.45 13.91 8.16
C LEU A 55 -0.92 14.11 8.83
N GLY A 56 -1.00 13.93 10.15
CA GLY A 56 -2.26 14.06 10.89
C GLY A 56 -2.95 15.42 10.69
N PRO A 57 -2.29 16.55 11.01
CA PRO A 57 -2.84 17.87 10.77
C PRO A 57 -3.17 18.15 9.30
N ALA A 58 -2.39 17.61 8.37
CA ALA A 58 -2.65 17.79 6.94
C ALA A 58 -3.94 17.08 6.48
N LEU A 59 -4.23 15.91 7.01
CA LEU A 59 -5.48 15.18 6.79
C LEU A 59 -6.66 15.90 7.46
N GLU A 60 -6.50 16.29 8.73
CA GLU A 60 -7.54 16.92 9.53
C GLU A 60 -8.00 18.25 8.90
N SER A 61 -7.06 19.10 8.48
CA SER A 61 -7.37 20.38 7.84
C SER A 61 -8.20 20.26 6.55
N ARG A 62 -8.20 19.07 5.93
CA ARG A 62 -8.93 18.73 4.71
C ARG A 62 -10.17 17.87 4.96
N ASN A 63 -10.45 17.56 6.23
CA ASN A 63 -11.52 16.65 6.61
C ASN A 63 -11.42 15.27 5.91
N LEU A 64 -10.20 14.78 5.79
CA LEU A 64 -9.87 13.46 5.26
C LEU A 64 -9.47 12.52 6.40
N ALA A 65 -9.88 11.26 6.32
CA ALA A 65 -9.39 10.18 7.16
C ALA A 65 -8.40 9.31 6.37
N LEU A 66 -7.33 8.84 7.02
CA LEU A 66 -6.53 7.75 6.46
C LEU A 66 -7.35 6.47 6.59
N ILE A 67 -7.65 5.80 5.48
CA ILE A 67 -8.56 4.65 5.46
C ILE A 67 -7.85 3.31 5.31
N GLY A 68 -6.63 3.31 4.81
CA GLY A 68 -5.84 2.11 4.58
C GLY A 68 -4.48 2.43 3.98
N GLY A 69 -3.73 1.39 3.70
CA GLY A 69 -2.45 1.48 3.00
C GLY A 69 -2.17 0.23 2.20
N VAL A 70 -1.30 0.38 1.20
CA VAL A 70 -0.90 -0.70 0.31
C VAL A 70 0.57 -1.04 0.49
N VAL A 71 0.87 -2.32 0.47
CA VAL A 71 2.23 -2.84 0.34
C VAL A 71 2.31 -3.58 -1.00
N PHE A 72 2.91 -2.92 -1.98
CA PHE A 72 3.19 -3.50 -3.30
C PHE A 72 4.65 -3.91 -3.33
N ARG A 73 4.92 -5.19 -3.09
CA ARG A 73 6.26 -5.77 -2.95
C ARG A 73 6.31 -7.19 -3.51
N ALA A 74 7.52 -7.71 -3.68
CA ALA A 74 7.75 -9.07 -4.18
C ALA A 74 7.63 -10.12 -3.06
N PHE A 75 6.41 -10.39 -2.61
CA PHE A 75 6.15 -11.42 -1.59
C PHE A 75 6.54 -12.83 -2.08
N HIS A 76 6.53 -13.07 -3.38
CA HIS A 76 6.97 -14.33 -4.00
C HIS A 76 8.47 -14.55 -3.88
N ASP A 77 9.28 -13.49 -3.78
CA ASP A 77 10.73 -13.53 -3.85
C ASP A 77 11.35 -13.54 -2.44
N PRO A 78 11.96 -14.67 -1.99
CA PRO A 78 12.58 -14.72 -0.68
C PRO A 78 13.81 -13.81 -0.54
N GLU A 79 14.48 -13.46 -1.63
CA GLU A 79 15.66 -12.57 -1.58
C GLU A 79 15.27 -11.13 -1.27
N LYS A 80 14.02 -10.75 -1.54
CA LYS A 80 13.47 -9.41 -1.26
C LYS A 80 12.68 -9.34 0.05
N TRP A 81 12.75 -10.38 0.87
CA TRP A 81 11.93 -10.46 2.07
C TRP A 81 12.22 -9.36 3.08
N GLU A 82 13.47 -8.98 3.30
CA GLU A 82 13.84 -7.94 4.26
C GLU A 82 13.25 -6.56 3.86
N ASP A 83 13.36 -6.17 2.57
CA ASP A 83 12.75 -4.95 2.06
C ASP A 83 11.22 -4.98 2.14
N THR A 84 10.64 -6.14 1.84
CA THR A 84 9.19 -6.37 1.92
C THR A 84 8.69 -6.23 3.35
N LEU A 85 9.41 -6.79 4.31
CA LEU A 85 9.07 -6.72 5.73
C LEU A 85 9.23 -5.29 6.26
N ASP A 86 10.32 -4.59 5.95
CA ASP A 86 10.52 -3.19 6.36
C ASP A 86 9.40 -2.30 5.84
N GLY A 87 9.09 -2.37 4.55
CA GLY A 87 7.98 -1.62 3.97
C GLY A 87 6.64 -1.92 4.62
N SER A 88 6.39 -3.18 4.98
CA SER A 88 5.16 -3.60 5.67
C SER A 88 5.08 -3.04 7.10
N VAL A 89 6.17 -3.11 7.86
CA VAL A 89 6.26 -2.55 9.21
C VAL A 89 6.00 -1.04 9.20
N ARG A 90 6.64 -0.31 8.29
CA ARG A 90 6.47 1.15 8.18
C ARG A 90 5.04 1.51 7.81
N THR A 91 4.43 0.76 6.87
CA THR A 91 3.03 0.96 6.51
C THR A 91 2.12 0.72 7.70
N CYS A 92 2.26 -0.39 8.43
CA CYS A 92 1.46 -0.70 9.62
C CYS A 92 1.58 0.39 10.69
N LYS A 93 2.80 0.88 10.97
CA LYS A 93 3.01 1.97 11.94
C LYS A 93 2.27 3.24 11.54
N ALA A 94 2.34 3.63 10.26
CA ALA A 94 1.60 4.80 9.77
C ALA A 94 0.08 4.59 9.89
N LEU A 95 -0.43 3.42 9.52
CA LEU A 95 -1.86 3.10 9.66
C LEU A 95 -2.32 3.17 11.12
N LYS A 96 -1.57 2.57 12.04
CA LYS A 96 -1.87 2.60 13.47
C LYS A 96 -1.90 4.02 14.02
N ALA A 97 -0.92 4.85 13.68
CA ALA A 97 -0.82 6.24 14.14
C ALA A 97 -2.06 7.07 13.77
N HIS A 98 -2.72 6.74 12.66
CA HIS A 98 -3.91 7.44 12.16
C HIS A 98 -5.22 6.66 12.34
N GLY A 99 -5.20 5.51 13.02
CA GLY A 99 -6.38 4.70 13.29
C GLY A 99 -6.96 3.98 12.07
N ALA A 100 -6.20 3.90 10.97
CA ALA A 100 -6.59 3.14 9.79
C ALA A 100 -6.46 1.63 10.04
N LYS A 101 -7.40 0.84 9.50
CA LYS A 101 -7.55 -0.59 9.86
C LYS A 101 -7.36 -1.54 8.68
N HIS A 102 -7.04 -1.04 7.51
CA HIS A 102 -6.98 -1.86 6.31
C HIS A 102 -5.59 -1.83 5.70
N LEU A 103 -4.96 -2.99 5.64
CA LEU A 103 -3.71 -3.22 4.93
C LEU A 103 -4.00 -4.08 3.71
N VAL A 104 -3.65 -3.56 2.53
CA VAL A 104 -3.75 -4.28 1.26
C VAL A 104 -2.37 -4.78 0.86
N LEU A 105 -2.23 -6.08 0.67
CA LEU A 105 -1.00 -6.71 0.19
C LEU A 105 -1.15 -7.05 -1.28
N ILE A 106 -0.24 -6.55 -2.10
CA ILE A 106 -0.21 -6.81 -3.54
C ILE A 106 1.17 -7.38 -3.88
N ASP A 107 1.18 -8.60 -4.38
CA ASP A 107 2.41 -9.19 -4.88
C ASP A 107 2.83 -8.52 -6.19
N SER A 108 4.07 -8.09 -6.29
CA SER A 108 4.57 -7.44 -7.49
C SER A 108 4.64 -8.42 -8.67
N ILE A 109 4.50 -7.89 -9.86
CA ILE A 109 4.61 -8.67 -11.08
C ILE A 109 6.04 -9.18 -11.21
N SER A 110 6.21 -10.50 -11.38
CA SER A 110 7.52 -11.09 -11.65
C SER A 110 7.85 -11.12 -13.13
N ASP A 111 9.13 -11.07 -13.46
CA ASP A 111 9.62 -11.20 -14.84
C ASP A 111 9.21 -12.53 -15.50
N ARG A 112 8.99 -13.56 -14.69
CA ARG A 112 8.51 -14.89 -15.13
C ARG A 112 7.06 -14.84 -15.59
N ARG A 113 6.21 -14.02 -14.97
CA ARG A 113 4.75 -13.94 -15.22
C ARG A 113 4.33 -12.80 -16.14
N ALA A 114 5.10 -11.72 -16.18
CA ALA A 114 4.76 -10.55 -16.98
C ALA A 114 4.48 -10.88 -18.47
N PRO A 115 5.26 -11.76 -19.14
CA PRO A 115 5.03 -12.10 -20.55
C PRO A 115 3.71 -12.84 -20.82
N THR A 116 3.10 -13.43 -19.78
CA THR A 116 1.85 -14.23 -19.89
C THR A 116 0.63 -13.48 -19.36
N ALA A 117 0.73 -12.16 -19.18
CA ALA A 117 -0.38 -11.34 -18.73
C ALA A 117 -1.62 -11.54 -19.61
N GLY A 118 -2.76 -11.87 -18.98
CA GLY A 118 -4.00 -12.21 -19.68
C GLY A 118 -4.11 -13.66 -20.20
N ARG A 119 -3.05 -14.47 -20.03
CA ARG A 119 -3.02 -15.89 -20.40
C ARG A 119 -2.59 -16.75 -19.19
N PRO A 120 -3.44 -16.92 -18.19
CA PRO A 120 -3.07 -17.60 -16.94
C PRO A 120 -2.67 -19.07 -17.14
N GLU A 121 -3.14 -19.72 -18.20
CA GLU A 121 -2.80 -21.10 -18.57
C GLU A 121 -1.34 -21.24 -19.05
N GLU A 122 -0.74 -20.16 -19.53
CA GLU A 122 0.66 -20.11 -19.94
C GLU A 122 1.59 -19.66 -18.80
N ALA A 123 1.01 -19.14 -17.72
CA ALA A 123 1.79 -18.59 -16.62
C ALA A 123 2.51 -19.69 -15.86
N GLU A 124 3.80 -19.47 -15.57
CA GLU A 124 4.55 -20.33 -14.69
C GLU A 124 3.91 -20.36 -13.31
N GLN A 125 3.69 -21.57 -12.81
CA GLN A 125 3.11 -21.79 -11.48
C GLN A 125 4.21 -21.91 -10.45
N MET A 126 3.95 -21.48 -9.23
CA MET A 126 4.80 -21.80 -8.08
C MET A 126 4.75 -23.29 -7.80
N ASP A 127 5.90 -23.87 -7.46
CA ASP A 127 5.91 -25.21 -6.89
C ASP A 127 5.40 -25.20 -5.43
N ASP A 128 5.26 -26.37 -4.83
CA ASP A 128 4.72 -26.51 -3.47
C ASP A 128 5.58 -25.80 -2.41
N ALA A 129 6.90 -25.76 -2.58
CA ALA A 129 7.81 -25.10 -1.66
C ALA A 129 7.78 -23.58 -1.81
N GLU A 130 7.76 -23.07 -3.04
CA GLU A 130 7.59 -21.66 -3.36
C GLU A 130 6.27 -21.13 -2.79
N TRP A 131 5.18 -21.89 -3.03
CA TRP A 131 3.85 -21.55 -2.52
C TRP A 131 3.79 -21.54 -0.99
N ALA A 132 4.35 -22.54 -0.33
CA ALA A 132 4.40 -22.60 1.13
C ALA A 132 5.18 -21.41 1.70
N GLY A 133 6.33 -21.07 1.11
CA GLY A 133 7.13 -19.90 1.50
C GLY A 133 6.39 -18.58 1.29
N PHE A 134 5.71 -18.41 0.14
CA PHE A 134 4.86 -17.25 -0.13
C PHE A 134 3.76 -17.09 0.92
N VAL A 135 3.01 -18.15 1.20
CA VAL A 135 1.94 -18.14 2.20
C VAL A 135 2.46 -17.79 3.59
N GLU A 136 3.62 -18.29 4.00
CA GLU A 136 4.17 -17.99 5.33
C GLU A 136 4.64 -16.52 5.44
N ARG A 137 5.18 -15.94 4.38
CA ARG A 137 5.50 -14.51 4.33
C ARG A 137 4.26 -13.63 4.48
N ILE A 138 3.18 -13.95 3.77
CA ILE A 138 1.89 -13.26 3.91
C ILE A 138 1.33 -13.40 5.33
N ARG A 139 1.36 -14.61 5.90
CA ARG A 139 0.90 -14.85 7.27
C ARG A 139 1.70 -14.08 8.31
N THR A 140 3.00 -13.95 8.10
CA THR A 140 3.87 -13.19 9.00
C THR A 140 3.44 -11.72 9.06
N ILE A 141 3.20 -11.10 7.90
CA ILE A 141 2.72 -9.71 7.84
C ILE A 141 1.30 -9.58 8.43
N ALA A 142 0.41 -10.52 8.14
CA ALA A 142 -0.95 -10.49 8.68
C ALA A 142 -0.94 -10.56 10.22
N ARG A 143 -0.12 -11.43 10.82
CA ARG A 143 0.07 -11.50 12.29
C ARG A 143 0.60 -10.19 12.85
N MET A 144 1.65 -9.65 12.26
CA MET A 144 2.25 -8.38 12.66
C MET A 144 1.22 -7.23 12.61
N GLY A 145 0.45 -7.14 11.53
CA GLY A 145 -0.56 -6.09 11.37
C GLY A 145 -1.75 -6.21 12.35
N THR A 146 -1.94 -7.37 13.00
CA THR A 146 -2.96 -7.54 14.05
C THR A 146 -2.42 -7.29 15.46
N GLU A 147 -1.11 -7.38 15.66
CA GLU A 147 -0.44 -7.17 16.95
C GLU A 147 -0.02 -5.70 17.15
N GLU A 148 0.20 -4.97 16.07
CA GLU A 148 0.50 -3.54 16.06
C GLU A 148 -0.78 -2.69 16.19
#